data_58bbb0426b974a35e195696fa625bf93
#
_entry.id   58bbb0426b974a35e195696fa625bf93
#
_cell.length_a   1.000
_cell.length_b   1.000
_cell.length_c   1.000
_cell.angle_alpha   90.00
_cell.angle_beta   90.00
_cell.angle_gamma   90.00
#
_symmetry.space_group_name_H-M   'P 1'
#
loop_
_entity.id
_entity.type
_entity.pdbx_description
1 polymer ?
#
loop_
_entity_poly.entity_id
_entity_poly.type
_entity_poly.pdbx_seq_one_letter_code
_entity_poly.pdbx_strand_id
1 'polypeptide(L)'
;VDVSQARKDISADAAGKTFSIATVVKVDGIAWFDRMRDGVKQFGEDTGHDVWQVGPSQADAAAQVQLIENLIAQGVDAICVVPFSVDAVEPVLQKARDRGIVVIAHEASNLKNADYILDAFDNKAYGDKLMEVLGKSMGGKGKYLATVGSLTSQSQNEWIDGAIAYQKEHFPGMTLATERLGGGE
;
A
#
# COMPACT_ATOMS: atom_id res chain seq x y z
N VAL A 1 3.08 -15.37 1.58
CA VAL A 1 4.36 -15.06 2.25
C VAL A 1 4.51 -16.03 3.40
N ASP A 2 5.60 -16.81 3.43
CA ASP A 2 5.90 -17.69 4.57
C ASP A 2 6.42 -16.84 5.72
N VAL A 3 5.56 -16.52 6.67
CA VAL A 3 5.90 -15.76 7.89
C VAL A 3 6.59 -16.62 8.96
N SER A 4 6.80 -17.92 8.70
CA SER A 4 7.42 -18.83 9.67
C SER A 4 8.89 -18.49 9.94
N GLN A 5 9.58 -17.89 8.98
CA GLN A 5 10.97 -17.45 9.13
C GLN A 5 11.07 -16.15 9.93
N ALA A 6 10.14 -15.22 9.75
CA ALA A 6 10.13 -13.94 10.46
C ALA A 6 9.97 -14.12 12.00
N ARG A 7 9.38 -15.22 12.43
CA ARG A 7 9.25 -15.55 13.89
C ARG A 7 10.55 -16.06 14.52
N LYS A 8 11.55 -16.44 13.72
CA LYS A 8 12.82 -16.99 14.24
C LYS A 8 13.85 -15.90 14.58
N ASP A 9 13.68 -14.70 14.02
CA ASP A 9 14.63 -13.60 14.16
C ASP A 9 14.22 -12.57 15.20
N ILE A 10 13.19 -12.86 16.02
CA ILE A 10 12.84 -12.01 17.16
C ILE A 10 14.00 -12.09 18.16
N SER A 11 14.71 -10.97 18.33
CA SER A 11 15.81 -10.89 19.28
C SER A 11 15.31 -11.18 20.70
N ALA A 12 16.15 -11.79 21.53
CA ALA A 12 15.83 -12.03 22.94
C ALA A 12 15.43 -10.73 23.66
N ASP A 13 15.94 -9.58 23.21
CA ASP A 13 15.64 -8.25 23.74
C ASP A 13 14.22 -7.78 23.44
N ALA A 14 13.55 -8.34 22.42
CA ALA A 14 12.16 -8.05 22.09
C ALA A 14 11.16 -8.95 22.84
N ALA A 15 11.64 -10.07 23.41
CA ALA A 15 10.79 -11.01 24.11
C ALA A 15 10.15 -10.38 25.37
N GLY A 16 8.80 -10.40 25.41
CA GLY A 16 8.03 -9.86 26.54
C GLY A 16 7.84 -8.35 26.55
N LYS A 17 8.29 -7.62 25.52
CA LYS A 17 7.98 -6.19 25.35
C LYS A 17 6.67 -5.99 24.61
N THR A 18 5.92 -4.98 25.03
CA THR A 18 4.77 -4.47 24.28
C THR A 18 5.25 -3.32 23.39
N PHE A 19 4.98 -3.41 22.11
CA PHE A 19 5.34 -2.37 21.13
C PHE A 19 4.12 -1.55 20.74
N SER A 20 4.36 -0.26 20.48
CA SER A 20 3.38 0.68 19.92
C SER A 20 3.56 0.75 18.40
N ILE A 21 2.54 0.31 17.65
CA ILE A 21 2.61 0.15 16.20
C ILE A 21 1.42 0.85 15.55
N ALA A 22 1.69 1.87 14.76
CA ALA A 22 0.66 2.63 14.04
C ALA A 22 0.61 2.21 12.56
N THR A 23 -0.60 1.94 12.06
CA THR A 23 -0.85 1.75 10.62
C THR A 23 -1.43 3.03 10.04
N VAL A 24 -0.74 3.65 9.09
CA VAL A 24 -1.13 4.91 8.43
C VAL A 24 -1.63 4.61 7.03
N VAL A 25 -2.94 4.76 6.81
CA VAL A 25 -3.58 4.50 5.52
C VAL A 25 -3.72 5.76 4.68
N LYS A 26 -4.00 5.63 3.38
CA LYS A 26 -4.16 6.73 2.42
C LYS A 26 -5.33 7.63 2.75
N VAL A 27 -6.43 7.02 3.16
CA VAL A 27 -7.69 7.68 3.52
C VAL A 27 -8.43 6.79 4.52
N ASP A 28 -9.09 7.38 5.47
CA ASP A 28 -9.93 6.66 6.43
C ASP A 28 -11.39 6.57 5.97
N GLY A 29 -12.12 5.57 6.47
CA GLY A 29 -13.56 5.44 6.24
C GLY A 29 -13.98 4.83 4.90
N ILE A 30 -13.07 4.15 4.19
CA ILE A 30 -13.42 3.33 3.03
C ILE A 30 -13.32 1.85 3.36
N ALA A 31 -14.19 1.03 2.74
CA ALA A 31 -14.33 -0.39 3.04
C ALA A 31 -13.01 -1.19 2.96
N TRP A 32 -12.11 -0.80 2.05
CA TRP A 32 -10.80 -1.42 1.91
C TRP A 32 -9.95 -1.26 3.19
N PHE A 33 -9.86 -0.04 3.71
CA PHE A 33 -9.09 0.24 4.92
C PHE A 33 -9.85 -0.08 6.21
N ASP A 34 -11.18 -0.18 6.18
CA ASP A 34 -11.95 -0.74 7.31
C ASP A 34 -11.61 -2.23 7.48
N ARG A 35 -11.49 -2.98 6.38
CA ARG A 35 -11.02 -4.37 6.44
C ARG A 35 -9.59 -4.51 6.96
N MET A 36 -8.70 -3.59 6.59
CA MET A 36 -7.33 -3.54 7.13
C MET A 36 -7.35 -3.26 8.63
N ARG A 37 -8.20 -2.33 9.08
CA ARG A 37 -8.39 -2.02 10.52
C ARG A 37 -8.80 -3.24 11.34
N ASP A 38 -9.67 -4.10 10.79
CA ASP A 38 -10.03 -5.35 11.46
C ASP A 38 -8.80 -6.26 11.64
N GLY A 39 -7.94 -6.35 10.62
CA GLY A 39 -6.68 -7.09 10.71
C GLY A 39 -5.70 -6.49 11.72
N VAL A 40 -5.59 -5.16 11.80
CA VAL A 40 -4.77 -4.47 12.80
C VAL A 40 -5.26 -4.77 14.21
N LYS A 41 -6.57 -4.71 14.47
CA LYS A 41 -7.16 -5.07 15.77
C LYS A 41 -6.87 -6.52 16.12
N GLN A 42 -7.09 -7.45 15.19
CA GLN A 42 -6.84 -8.87 15.40
C GLN A 42 -5.36 -9.12 15.76
N PHE A 43 -4.44 -8.45 15.07
CA PHE A 43 -3.01 -8.55 15.39
C PHE A 43 -2.71 -8.09 16.83
N GLY A 44 -3.35 -7.01 17.29
CA GLY A 44 -3.21 -6.54 18.68
C GLY A 44 -3.74 -7.55 19.69
N GLU A 45 -4.91 -8.14 19.42
CA GLU A 45 -5.51 -9.19 20.26
C GLU A 45 -4.62 -10.45 20.34
N ASP A 46 -4.05 -10.86 19.20
CA ASP A 46 -3.23 -12.08 19.12
C ASP A 46 -1.84 -11.90 19.74
N THR A 47 -1.29 -10.68 19.75
CA THR A 47 0.09 -10.41 20.16
C THR A 47 0.21 -9.67 21.51
N GLY A 48 -0.82 -8.97 21.92
CA GLY A 48 -0.80 -8.08 23.09
C GLY A 48 -0.02 -6.78 22.86
N HIS A 49 0.30 -6.42 21.60
CA HIS A 49 0.90 -5.14 21.26
C HIS A 49 -0.15 -4.03 21.22
N ASP A 50 0.29 -2.78 21.46
CA ASP A 50 -0.55 -1.59 21.29
C ASP A 50 -0.56 -1.19 19.81
N VAL A 51 -1.64 -1.50 19.12
CA VAL A 51 -1.73 -1.31 17.68
C VAL A 51 -3.00 -0.57 17.28
N TRP A 52 -2.89 0.35 16.33
CA TRP A 52 -4.03 1.08 15.82
C TRP A 52 -3.83 1.51 14.37
N GLN A 53 -4.94 1.89 13.72
CA GLN A 53 -4.94 2.46 12.37
C GLN A 53 -5.41 3.90 12.42
N VAL A 54 -4.73 4.75 11.65
CA VAL A 54 -5.09 6.14 11.40
C VAL A 54 -4.96 6.47 9.91
N GLY A 55 -5.71 7.44 9.45
CA GLY A 55 -5.62 7.98 8.10
C GLY A 55 -6.26 9.36 8.02
N PRO A 56 -5.94 10.16 6.99
CA PRO A 56 -6.64 11.40 6.76
C PRO A 56 -8.10 11.13 6.35
N SER A 57 -9.00 12.07 6.64
CA SER A 57 -10.41 11.96 6.26
C SER A 57 -10.66 12.10 4.75
N GLN A 58 -9.67 12.58 4.03
CA GLN A 58 -9.63 12.67 2.57
C GLN A 58 -8.24 12.27 2.11
N ALA A 59 -8.14 11.68 0.92
CA ALA A 59 -6.86 11.28 0.33
C ALA A 59 -6.00 12.53 0.05
N ASP A 60 -5.06 12.82 0.94
CA ASP A 60 -4.20 14.00 0.92
C ASP A 60 -2.80 13.65 1.41
N ALA A 61 -1.79 13.90 0.56
CA ALA A 61 -0.41 13.58 0.85
C ALA A 61 0.16 14.38 2.03
N ALA A 62 -0.18 15.67 2.14
CA ALA A 62 0.33 16.52 3.20
C ALA A 62 -0.28 16.15 4.56
N ALA A 63 -1.59 15.82 4.57
CA ALA A 63 -2.27 15.35 5.77
C ALA A 63 -1.66 14.00 6.23
N GLN A 64 -1.35 13.10 5.31
CA GLN A 64 -0.68 11.83 5.66
C GLN A 64 0.72 12.06 6.24
N VAL A 65 1.53 12.93 5.65
CA VAL A 65 2.84 13.32 6.18
C VAL A 65 2.71 13.89 7.59
N GLN A 66 1.73 14.75 7.84
CA GLN A 66 1.50 15.34 9.17
C GLN A 66 1.14 14.26 10.22
N LEU A 67 0.34 13.25 9.85
CA LEU A 67 0.04 12.13 10.74
C LEU A 67 1.31 11.36 11.10
N ILE A 68 2.18 11.08 10.13
CA ILE A 68 3.47 10.40 10.37
C ILE A 68 4.37 11.25 11.27
N GLU A 69 4.46 12.56 11.06
CA GLU A 69 5.21 13.48 11.95
C GLU A 69 4.70 13.42 13.41
N ASN A 70 3.39 13.37 13.60
CA ASN A 70 2.80 13.27 14.92
C ASN A 70 3.16 11.92 15.60
N LEU A 71 3.16 10.82 14.85
CA LEU A 71 3.56 9.51 15.36
C LEU A 71 5.05 9.46 15.74
N ILE A 72 5.90 10.07 14.93
CA ILE A 72 7.32 10.23 15.23
C ILE A 72 7.52 11.04 16.54
N ALA A 73 6.72 12.09 16.74
CA ALA A 73 6.77 12.90 17.94
C ALA A 73 6.26 12.14 19.19
N GLN A 74 5.30 11.22 19.02
CA GLN A 74 4.82 10.33 20.07
C GLN A 74 5.83 9.23 20.45
N GLY A 75 6.80 8.96 19.57
CA GLY A 75 7.83 7.94 19.82
C GLY A 75 7.31 6.53 19.70
N VAL A 76 6.47 6.25 18.69
CA VAL A 76 6.01 4.90 18.37
C VAL A 76 7.19 3.99 17.98
N ASP A 77 7.06 2.69 18.21
CA ASP A 77 8.12 1.73 17.87
C ASP A 77 8.14 1.37 16.39
N ALA A 78 6.98 1.35 15.75
CA ALA A 78 6.87 1.05 14.32
C ALA A 78 5.73 1.82 13.64
N ILE A 79 5.94 2.10 12.35
CA ILE A 79 4.95 2.67 11.44
C ILE A 79 4.76 1.74 10.26
N CYS A 80 3.54 1.20 10.10
CA CYS A 80 3.11 0.54 8.90
C CYS A 80 2.43 1.59 8.01
N VAL A 81 2.85 1.78 6.77
CA VAL A 81 2.33 2.85 5.92
C VAL A 81 1.82 2.32 4.59
N VAL A 82 0.64 2.81 4.18
CA VAL A 82 0.12 2.68 2.81
C VAL A 82 0.18 4.08 2.18
N PRO A 83 1.23 4.42 1.41
CA PRO A 83 1.43 5.79 0.95
C PRO A 83 0.38 6.23 -0.08
N PHE A 84 -0.18 7.42 0.10
CA PHE A 84 -0.94 8.09 -0.96
C PHE A 84 0.00 8.59 -2.07
N SER A 85 1.15 9.13 -1.69
CA SER A 85 2.23 9.52 -2.59
C SER A 85 3.57 9.07 -2.00
N VAL A 86 4.27 8.19 -2.70
CA VAL A 86 5.58 7.68 -2.28
C VAL A 86 6.57 8.85 -2.09
N ASP A 87 6.68 9.73 -3.07
CA ASP A 87 7.61 10.85 -3.03
C ASP A 87 7.36 11.79 -1.84
N ALA A 88 6.09 11.98 -1.47
CA ALA A 88 5.75 12.87 -0.36
C ALA A 88 6.13 12.29 1.01
N VAL A 89 6.03 10.97 1.19
CA VAL A 89 6.32 10.34 2.48
C VAL A 89 7.80 9.99 2.67
N GLU A 90 8.60 9.90 1.61
CA GLU A 90 10.02 9.53 1.68
C GLU A 90 10.80 10.33 2.73
N PRO A 91 10.75 11.68 2.76
CA PRO A 91 11.53 12.45 3.73
C PRO A 91 11.11 12.22 5.18
N VAL A 92 9.81 12.08 5.44
CA VAL A 92 9.31 11.88 6.81
C VAL A 92 9.58 10.45 7.29
N LEU A 93 9.57 9.45 6.40
CA LEU A 93 9.92 8.09 6.74
C LEU A 93 11.43 7.93 6.99
N GLN A 94 12.29 8.64 6.25
CA GLN A 94 13.70 8.73 6.59
C GLN A 94 13.90 9.26 8.03
N LYS A 95 13.19 10.34 8.38
CA LYS A 95 13.22 10.90 9.73
C LYS A 95 12.73 9.91 10.81
N ALA A 96 11.73 9.09 10.50
CA ALA A 96 11.27 8.03 11.40
C ALA A 96 12.39 7.00 11.63
N ARG A 97 13.02 6.51 10.57
CA ARG A 97 14.11 5.54 10.63
C ARG A 97 15.35 6.08 11.34
N ASP A 98 15.69 7.35 11.14
CA ASP A 98 16.80 8.01 11.84
C ASP A 98 16.58 8.07 13.37
N ARG A 99 15.34 7.92 13.82
CA ARG A 99 14.97 7.80 15.25
C ARG A 99 14.81 6.36 15.72
N GLY A 100 15.13 5.39 14.89
CA GLY A 100 15.03 3.98 15.23
C GLY A 100 13.62 3.41 15.15
N ILE A 101 12.65 4.13 14.56
CA ILE A 101 11.29 3.65 14.31
C ILE A 101 11.34 2.71 13.10
N VAL A 102 10.82 1.50 13.27
CA VAL A 102 10.72 0.52 12.18
C VAL A 102 9.64 0.96 11.19
N VAL A 103 9.96 0.97 9.90
CA VAL A 103 9.03 1.34 8.84
C VAL A 103 8.71 0.13 7.96
N ILE A 104 7.42 -0.20 7.87
CA ILE A 104 6.90 -1.24 6.99
C ILE A 104 5.97 -0.58 5.98
N ALA A 105 6.24 -0.77 4.69
CA ALA A 105 5.38 -0.24 3.63
C ALA A 105 4.47 -1.33 3.05
N HIS A 106 3.28 -0.93 2.66
CA HIS A 106 2.33 -1.74 1.89
C HIS A 106 1.87 -0.95 0.65
N GLU A 107 1.69 -1.63 -0.47
CA GLU A 107 1.31 -1.03 -1.76
C GLU A 107 2.28 0.06 -2.27
N ALA A 108 3.57 -0.06 -1.98
CA ALA A 108 4.58 0.92 -2.35
C ALA A 108 5.93 0.24 -2.67
N SER A 109 5.95 -0.55 -3.73
CA SER A 109 7.09 -1.37 -4.17
C SER A 109 8.38 -0.57 -4.42
N ASN A 110 8.27 0.73 -4.70
CA ASN A 110 9.38 1.62 -5.00
C ASN A 110 9.82 2.51 -3.82
N LEU A 111 9.22 2.37 -2.64
CA LEU A 111 9.60 3.12 -1.45
C LEU A 111 11.00 2.72 -0.98
N LYS A 112 11.87 3.70 -0.72
CA LYS A 112 13.26 3.49 -0.31
C LYS A 112 13.43 3.52 1.21
N ASN A 113 12.65 4.35 1.88
CA ASN A 113 12.72 4.56 3.32
C ASN A 113 11.76 3.64 4.08
N ALA A 114 11.81 2.35 3.76
CA ALA A 114 11.17 1.27 4.51
C ALA A 114 12.19 0.19 4.86
N ASP A 115 12.02 -0.45 6.02
CA ASP A 115 12.78 -1.62 6.43
C ASP A 115 12.24 -2.88 5.75
N TYR A 116 10.92 -2.92 5.53
CA TYR A 116 10.24 -3.99 4.81
C TYR A 116 9.16 -3.42 3.89
N ILE A 117 8.98 -4.05 2.74
CA ILE A 117 7.88 -3.79 1.81
C ILE A 117 7.06 -5.07 1.69
N LEU A 118 5.78 -4.97 1.95
CA LEU A 118 4.83 -6.08 1.87
C LEU A 118 3.76 -5.77 0.84
N ASP A 119 3.78 -6.47 -0.27
CA ASP A 119 2.68 -6.49 -1.23
C ASP A 119 1.84 -7.75 -1.02
N ALA A 120 0.51 -7.61 -1.05
CA ALA A 120 -0.41 -8.72 -0.83
C ALA A 120 -0.40 -9.73 -1.99
N PHE A 121 -0.02 -9.27 -3.18
CA PHE A 121 0.05 -10.05 -4.42
C PHE A 121 0.99 -9.37 -5.44
N ASP A 122 1.33 -10.08 -6.50
CA ASP A 122 2.08 -9.54 -7.63
C ASP A 122 1.21 -8.54 -8.42
N ASN A 123 1.58 -7.26 -8.37
CA ASN A 123 0.82 -6.16 -9.00
C ASN A 123 0.72 -6.33 -10.52
N LYS A 124 1.80 -6.79 -11.18
CA LYS A 124 1.77 -7.03 -12.62
C LYS A 124 0.83 -8.18 -12.96
N ALA A 125 0.93 -9.31 -12.27
CA ALA A 125 0.06 -10.47 -12.50
C ALA A 125 -1.42 -10.13 -12.24
N TYR A 126 -1.70 -9.24 -11.29
CA TYR A 126 -3.05 -8.72 -11.06
C TYR A 126 -3.55 -7.91 -12.25
N GLY A 127 -2.72 -7.00 -12.78
CA GLY A 127 -3.01 -6.23 -14.00
C GLY A 127 -3.24 -7.11 -15.22
N ASP A 128 -2.39 -8.11 -15.43
CA ASP A 128 -2.53 -9.10 -16.50
C ASP A 128 -3.89 -9.80 -16.40
N LYS A 129 -4.29 -10.20 -15.18
CA LYS A 129 -5.58 -10.86 -14.93
C LYS A 129 -6.78 -9.97 -15.18
N LEU A 130 -6.73 -8.71 -14.78
CA LEU A 130 -7.78 -7.73 -15.07
C LEU A 130 -8.00 -7.61 -16.58
N MET A 131 -6.91 -7.48 -17.35
CA MET A 131 -6.99 -7.35 -18.80
C MET A 131 -7.40 -8.65 -19.49
N GLU A 132 -6.98 -9.81 -18.99
CA GLU A 132 -7.46 -11.09 -19.49
C GLU A 132 -8.98 -11.19 -19.43
N VAL A 133 -9.56 -10.82 -18.27
CA VAL A 133 -11.02 -10.85 -18.08
C VAL A 133 -11.71 -9.84 -18.99
N LEU A 134 -11.22 -8.60 -19.02
CA LEU A 134 -11.77 -7.55 -19.86
C LEU A 134 -11.69 -7.91 -21.35
N GLY A 135 -10.51 -8.36 -21.81
CA GLY A 135 -10.29 -8.72 -23.20
C GLY A 135 -11.18 -9.86 -23.68
N LYS A 136 -11.36 -10.89 -22.86
CA LYS A 136 -12.30 -11.98 -23.14
C LYS A 136 -13.75 -11.48 -23.21
N SER A 137 -14.16 -10.62 -22.28
CA SER A 137 -15.50 -10.06 -22.22
C SER A 137 -15.82 -9.17 -23.41
N MET A 138 -14.82 -8.46 -23.93
CA MET A 138 -14.95 -7.60 -25.13
C MET A 138 -14.78 -8.36 -26.45
N GLY A 139 -14.48 -9.66 -26.42
CA GLY A 139 -14.17 -10.42 -27.64
C GLY A 139 -12.88 -9.98 -28.31
N GLY A 140 -11.92 -9.42 -27.57
CA GLY A 140 -10.59 -9.00 -28.04
C GLY A 140 -10.55 -7.76 -28.91
N LYS A 141 -11.63 -6.96 -28.94
CA LYS A 141 -11.75 -5.78 -29.86
C LYS A 141 -12.43 -4.61 -29.14
N GLY A 142 -12.14 -3.39 -29.63
CA GLY A 142 -12.81 -2.17 -29.17
C GLY A 142 -11.94 -1.27 -28.34
N LYS A 143 -12.55 -0.25 -27.74
CA LYS A 143 -11.87 0.75 -26.93
C LYS A 143 -12.21 0.55 -25.45
N TYR A 144 -11.23 0.75 -24.59
CA TYR A 144 -11.41 0.71 -23.14
C TYR A 144 -10.82 1.95 -22.47
N LEU A 145 -11.24 2.20 -21.24
CA LEU A 145 -10.69 3.22 -20.36
C LEU A 145 -9.95 2.56 -19.21
N ALA A 146 -8.93 3.22 -18.70
CA ALA A 146 -8.23 2.82 -17.49
C ALA A 146 -8.36 3.94 -16.44
N THR A 147 -8.80 3.57 -15.24
CA THR A 147 -8.95 4.50 -14.13
C THR A 147 -8.16 4.00 -12.93
N VAL A 148 -7.62 4.93 -12.16
CA VAL A 148 -6.96 4.71 -10.87
C VAL A 148 -7.57 5.66 -9.84
N GLY A 149 -7.53 5.34 -8.57
CA GLY A 149 -7.97 6.25 -7.51
C GLY A 149 -7.09 7.50 -7.49
N SER A 150 -5.77 7.32 -7.52
CA SER A 150 -4.82 8.43 -7.64
C SER A 150 -3.73 8.13 -8.66
N LEU A 151 -3.34 9.16 -9.45
CA LEU A 151 -2.20 9.08 -10.37
C LEU A 151 -0.85 8.91 -9.64
N THR A 152 -0.80 9.16 -8.34
CA THR A 152 0.39 8.97 -7.49
C THR A 152 0.41 7.62 -6.76
N SER A 153 -0.66 6.80 -6.87
CA SER A 153 -0.72 5.48 -6.24
C SER A 153 0.12 4.47 -7.01
N GLN A 154 1.25 4.03 -6.43
CA GLN A 154 2.22 3.15 -7.09
C GLN A 154 1.58 1.81 -7.49
N SER A 155 0.95 1.10 -6.58
CA SER A 155 0.34 -0.20 -6.86
C SER A 155 -0.70 -0.14 -7.98
N GLN A 156 -1.59 0.87 -7.94
CA GLN A 156 -2.64 1.03 -8.95
C GLN A 156 -2.05 1.34 -10.34
N ASN A 157 -0.97 2.11 -10.39
CA ASN A 157 -0.27 2.37 -11.65
C ASN A 157 0.39 1.09 -12.19
N GLU A 158 0.99 0.27 -11.34
CA GLU A 158 1.57 -1.03 -11.74
C GLU A 158 0.50 -1.99 -12.29
N TRP A 159 -0.70 -2.02 -11.70
CA TRP A 159 -1.81 -2.82 -12.23
C TRP A 159 -2.20 -2.40 -13.64
N ILE A 160 -2.32 -1.10 -13.88
CA ILE A 160 -2.70 -0.58 -15.21
C ILE A 160 -1.57 -0.77 -16.22
N ASP A 161 -0.32 -0.59 -15.83
CA ASP A 161 0.83 -0.82 -16.70
C ASP A 161 0.91 -2.30 -17.12
N GLY A 162 0.73 -3.23 -16.19
CA GLY A 162 0.61 -4.65 -16.48
C GLY A 162 -0.55 -4.95 -17.43
N ALA A 163 -1.73 -4.41 -17.14
CA ALA A 163 -2.92 -4.59 -17.98
C ALA A 163 -2.72 -4.08 -19.41
N ILE A 164 -2.10 -2.91 -19.59
CA ILE A 164 -1.82 -2.34 -20.91
C ILE A 164 -0.77 -3.18 -21.67
N ALA A 165 0.26 -3.66 -20.96
CA ALA A 165 1.27 -4.54 -21.57
C ALA A 165 0.64 -5.85 -22.04
N TYR A 166 -0.17 -6.48 -21.20
CA TYR A 166 -0.92 -7.71 -21.53
C TYR A 166 -1.88 -7.49 -22.72
N GLN A 167 -2.59 -6.37 -22.76
CA GLN A 167 -3.48 -6.02 -23.87
C GLN A 167 -2.75 -5.96 -25.20
N LYS A 168 -1.59 -5.30 -25.24
CA LYS A 168 -0.81 -5.17 -26.48
C LYS A 168 -0.36 -6.52 -27.02
N GLU A 169 -0.03 -7.45 -26.13
CA GLU A 169 0.45 -8.78 -26.51
C GLU A 169 -0.70 -9.72 -26.90
N HIS A 170 -1.77 -9.77 -26.11
CA HIS A 170 -2.81 -10.78 -26.24
C HIS A 170 -4.09 -10.31 -26.93
N PHE A 171 -4.36 -9.00 -26.94
CA PHE A 171 -5.56 -8.41 -27.52
C PHE A 171 -5.23 -7.19 -28.40
N PRO A 172 -4.47 -7.37 -29.51
CA PRO A 172 -4.04 -6.25 -30.36
C PRO A 172 -5.21 -5.52 -31.05
N GLY A 173 -6.40 -6.11 -31.08
CA GLY A 173 -7.63 -5.47 -31.57
C GLY A 173 -8.30 -4.52 -30.58
N MET A 174 -7.79 -4.43 -29.36
CA MET A 174 -8.25 -3.48 -28.35
C MET A 174 -7.35 -2.24 -28.32
N THR A 175 -7.90 -1.11 -27.89
CA THR A 175 -7.16 0.16 -27.81
C THR A 175 -7.57 0.92 -26.56
N LEU A 176 -6.58 1.41 -25.80
CA LEU A 176 -6.80 2.38 -24.74
C LEU A 176 -7.28 3.70 -25.35
N ALA A 177 -8.46 4.18 -24.96
CA ALA A 177 -9.13 5.31 -25.60
C ALA A 177 -8.53 6.67 -25.24
N THR A 178 -7.89 6.78 -24.09
CA THR A 178 -7.22 7.99 -23.59
C THR A 178 -6.14 7.59 -22.60
N GLU A 179 -5.33 8.54 -22.15
CA GLU A 179 -4.45 8.33 -21.00
C GLU A 179 -5.26 7.86 -19.77
N ARG A 180 -4.59 7.21 -18.81
CA ARG A 180 -5.27 6.79 -17.58
C ARG A 180 -5.81 7.99 -16.82
N LEU A 181 -6.97 7.81 -16.20
CA LEU A 181 -7.69 8.84 -15.49
C LEU A 181 -7.55 8.62 -13.98
N GLY A 182 -7.27 9.69 -13.24
CA GLY A 182 -7.40 9.71 -11.79
C GLY A 182 -8.86 10.00 -11.40
N GLY A 183 -9.46 9.13 -10.59
CA GLY A 183 -10.89 9.22 -10.24
C GLY A 183 -11.19 9.73 -8.84
N GLY A 184 -10.18 9.91 -7.99
CA GLY A 184 -10.33 10.12 -6.56
C GLY A 184 -10.66 8.82 -5.81
N GLU A 185 -10.10 8.65 -4.65
CA GLU A 185 -10.41 7.57 -3.68
C GLU A 185 -11.51 8.02 -2.72
#